data_96ce5049b92578e9c9d8d499fc596fda
#
_entry.id   96ce5049b92578e9c9d8d499fc596fda
#
_cell.length_a   1.000
_cell.length_b   1.000
_cell.length_c   1.000
_cell.angle_alpha   90.00
_cell.angle_beta   90.00
_cell.angle_gamma   90.00
#
_symmetry.space_group_name_H-M   'P 1'
#
loop_
_entity.id
_entity.type
_entity.pdbx_description
1 polymer ?
#
loop_
_entity_poly.entity_id
_entity_poly.type
_entity_poly.pdbx_seq_one_letter_code
_entity_poly.pdbx_strand_id
1 'polypeptide(L)'
;THDQSSAASDVYKRQKKVITNWWQPNLKKIKSNTREFALAVGRLEKVKGFDLLISSWRNIKSNLVIIGSGQEKESLIQLIEQYNLSKKIKIIDEVKSDELNDYYSKASVLIISSIDEGGPRVALEALYLKIPVLSTNVGHMNQIFPNDVLAEKNNLASLTKLLEEYVDDINLLNQDAIFEYVKEEFSLEEKILQTVSVYEDLLQS
;
A
#
# COMPACT_ATOMS: atom_id res chain seq x y z
N THR A 1 -47.88 -16.23 22.89
CA THR A 1 -46.51 -15.68 22.93
C THR A 1 -45.90 -15.84 21.57
N HIS A 2 -46.08 -14.84 20.72
CA HIS A 2 -45.42 -14.77 19.40
C HIS A 2 -43.93 -14.50 19.58
N ASP A 3 -43.14 -15.36 19.00
CA ASP A 3 -41.69 -15.36 19.01
C ASP A 3 -41.15 -14.10 18.28
N GLN A 4 -40.78 -13.09 19.07
CA GLN A 4 -40.10 -11.88 18.56
C GLN A 4 -38.62 -12.13 18.24
N SER A 5 -38.10 -13.34 18.51
CA SER A 5 -36.69 -13.70 18.27
C SER A 5 -36.39 -13.98 16.80
N SER A 6 -37.37 -14.39 16.00
CA SER A 6 -37.14 -14.71 14.58
C SER A 6 -36.99 -13.47 13.69
N ALA A 7 -37.74 -12.39 13.96
CA ALA A 7 -37.66 -11.17 13.17
C ALA A 7 -36.36 -10.40 13.37
N ALA A 8 -35.79 -10.41 14.59
CA ALA A 8 -34.51 -9.76 14.88
C ALA A 8 -33.33 -10.52 14.25
N SER A 9 -33.42 -11.87 14.13
CA SER A 9 -32.38 -12.68 13.48
C SER A 9 -32.37 -12.50 11.96
N ASP A 10 -33.50 -12.22 11.32
CA ASP A 10 -33.61 -12.00 9.88
C ASP A 10 -33.06 -10.63 9.44
N VAL A 11 -33.19 -9.61 10.29
CA VAL A 11 -32.60 -8.28 10.03
C VAL A 11 -31.07 -8.32 10.06
N TYR A 12 -30.47 -9.22 10.84
CA TYR A 12 -29.01 -9.42 10.90
C TYR A 12 -28.46 -10.34 9.81
N LYS A 13 -29.29 -11.12 9.13
CA LYS A 13 -28.89 -12.01 8.03
C LYS A 13 -28.84 -11.34 6.66
N ARG A 14 -29.14 -10.05 6.55
CA ARG A 14 -28.94 -9.32 5.29
C ARG A 14 -27.45 -9.33 4.98
N GLN A 15 -27.09 -10.01 3.90
CA GLN A 15 -25.71 -10.08 3.42
C GLN A 15 -25.18 -8.65 3.22
N LYS A 16 -24.16 -8.27 3.98
CA LYS A 16 -23.45 -7.01 3.74
C LYS A 16 -22.57 -7.20 2.53
N LYS A 17 -22.92 -6.56 1.42
CA LYS A 17 -22.02 -6.48 0.27
C LYS A 17 -21.00 -5.38 0.57
N VAL A 18 -19.73 -5.74 0.64
CA VAL A 18 -18.64 -4.79 0.83
C VAL A 18 -18.18 -4.33 -0.54
N ILE A 19 -18.32 -3.04 -0.81
CA ILE A 19 -17.76 -2.38 -1.99
C ILE A 19 -16.51 -1.64 -1.52
N THR A 20 -15.35 -2.02 -2.04
CA THR A 20 -14.09 -1.32 -1.76
C THR A 20 -14.12 0.08 -2.36
N ASN A 21 -13.37 1.01 -1.77
CA ASN A 21 -13.27 2.36 -2.29
C ASN A 21 -12.77 2.35 -3.74
N TRP A 22 -13.37 3.21 -4.57
CA TRP A 22 -12.84 3.52 -5.89
C TRP A 22 -11.66 4.50 -5.76
N TRP A 23 -10.80 4.46 -6.77
CA TRP A 23 -9.73 5.42 -6.88
C TRP A 23 -9.59 5.86 -8.33
N GLN A 24 -9.63 7.16 -8.57
CA GLN A 24 -9.36 7.73 -9.87
C GLN A 24 -8.00 8.43 -9.81
N PRO A 25 -7.02 7.95 -10.56
CA PRO A 25 -5.70 8.54 -10.52
C PRO A 25 -5.69 9.95 -11.13
N ASN A 26 -5.31 10.92 -10.33
CA ASN A 26 -4.92 12.24 -10.83
C ASN A 26 -3.46 12.21 -11.31
N LEU A 27 -2.96 11.01 -11.65
CA LEU A 27 -1.57 10.75 -11.98
C LEU A 27 -1.37 10.85 -13.49
N LYS A 28 -0.38 11.61 -13.91
CA LYS A 28 0.07 11.65 -15.30
C LYS A 28 0.74 10.31 -15.62
N LYS A 29 0.47 9.75 -16.81
CA LYS A 29 1.17 8.55 -17.27
C LYS A 29 2.69 8.76 -17.18
N ILE A 30 3.37 7.87 -16.49
CA ILE A 30 4.82 7.86 -16.41
C ILE A 30 5.39 7.59 -17.80
N LYS A 31 6.23 8.50 -18.28
CA LYS A 31 6.88 8.37 -19.60
C LYS A 31 8.13 7.49 -19.58
N SER A 32 8.75 7.33 -18.40
CA SER A 32 9.98 6.56 -18.21
C SER A 32 10.01 6.06 -16.77
N ASN A 33 10.39 4.83 -16.56
CA ASN A 33 10.67 4.27 -15.24
C ASN A 33 12.17 3.99 -15.16
N THR A 34 12.92 4.89 -14.48
CA THR A 34 14.39 4.79 -14.37
C THR A 34 14.84 3.86 -13.25
N ARG A 35 13.92 3.46 -12.33
CA ARG A 35 14.20 2.53 -11.21
C ARG A 35 15.43 2.90 -10.40
N GLU A 36 15.44 4.12 -9.86
CA GLU A 36 16.61 4.68 -9.15
C GLU A 36 16.63 4.34 -7.65
N PHE A 37 15.45 4.14 -7.04
CA PHE A 37 15.31 3.91 -5.60
C PHE A 37 14.00 3.18 -5.27
N ALA A 38 13.96 2.57 -4.08
CA ALA A 38 12.72 2.14 -3.46
C ALA A 38 12.00 3.35 -2.82
N LEU A 39 10.68 3.38 -2.90
CA LEU A 39 9.85 4.50 -2.43
C LEU A 39 8.96 4.05 -1.27
N ALA A 40 8.81 4.89 -0.25
CA ALA A 40 7.78 4.76 0.76
C ALA A 40 7.10 6.12 0.96
N VAL A 41 5.77 6.15 1.05
CA VAL A 41 4.99 7.41 1.13
C VAL A 41 3.96 7.30 2.24
N GLY A 42 3.93 8.28 3.13
CA GLY A 42 2.93 8.33 4.20
C GLY A 42 3.27 9.30 5.31
N ARG A 43 2.31 9.52 6.22
CA ARG A 43 2.56 10.35 7.41
C ARG A 43 3.66 9.71 8.27
N LEU A 44 4.60 10.50 8.76
CA LEU A 44 5.67 10.01 9.64
C LEU A 44 5.12 9.81 11.06
N GLU A 45 4.34 8.76 11.21
CA GLU A 45 3.67 8.32 12.45
C GLU A 45 4.01 6.87 12.74
N LYS A 46 3.94 6.48 14.01
CA LYS A 46 4.30 5.12 14.48
C LYS A 46 3.57 4.01 13.73
N VAL A 47 2.30 4.23 13.41
CA VAL A 47 1.45 3.27 12.69
C VAL A 47 1.97 2.94 11.28
N LYS A 48 2.78 3.80 10.68
CA LYS A 48 3.37 3.57 9.35
C LYS A 48 4.60 2.66 9.37
N GLY A 49 5.17 2.36 10.54
CA GLY A 49 6.26 1.41 10.70
C GLY A 49 7.54 1.78 9.97
N PHE A 50 7.82 3.07 9.76
CA PHE A 50 9.03 3.50 9.09
C PHE A 50 10.30 3.20 9.90
N ASP A 51 10.19 3.07 11.20
CA ASP A 51 11.26 2.58 12.07
C ASP A 51 11.62 1.12 11.76
N LEU A 52 10.63 0.25 11.52
CA LEU A 52 10.86 -1.11 11.06
C LEU A 52 11.46 -1.14 9.65
N LEU A 53 10.97 -0.30 8.75
CA LEU A 53 11.51 -0.18 7.40
C LEU A 53 12.99 0.23 7.40
N ILE A 54 13.35 1.28 8.13
CA ILE A 54 14.73 1.72 8.26
C ILE A 54 15.60 0.63 8.89
N SER A 55 15.12 -0.04 9.93
CA SER A 55 15.83 -1.13 10.60
C SER A 55 16.09 -2.33 9.68
N SER A 56 15.17 -2.59 8.74
CA SER A 56 15.31 -3.65 7.73
C SER A 56 16.31 -3.30 6.62
N TRP A 57 16.69 -2.03 6.47
CA TRP A 57 17.48 -1.57 5.31
C TRP A 57 18.99 -1.80 5.45
N ARG A 58 19.46 -2.30 6.58
CA ARG A 58 20.91 -2.40 6.90
C ARG A 58 21.72 -3.19 5.88
N ASN A 59 21.17 -4.27 5.34
CA ASN A 59 21.84 -5.15 4.37
C ASN A 59 21.46 -4.86 2.92
N ILE A 60 20.47 -4.01 2.67
CA ILE A 60 19.98 -3.69 1.32
C ILE A 60 20.93 -2.68 0.67
N LYS A 61 21.25 -2.90 -0.60
CA LYS A 61 22.18 -2.05 -1.37
C LYS A 61 21.47 -0.86 -2.01
N SER A 62 20.24 -1.03 -2.40
CA SER A 62 19.40 -0.02 -3.06
C SER A 62 19.16 1.21 -2.18
N ASN A 63 18.94 2.36 -2.80
CA ASN A 63 18.54 3.57 -2.11
C ASN A 63 17.06 3.51 -1.72
N LEU A 64 16.69 4.21 -0.63
CA LEU A 64 15.33 4.38 -0.17
C LEU A 64 14.98 5.87 -0.05
N VAL A 65 13.84 6.26 -0.58
CA VAL A 65 13.25 7.58 -0.38
C VAL A 65 11.95 7.41 0.40
N ILE A 66 11.86 8.08 1.54
CA ILE A 66 10.65 8.16 2.36
C ILE A 66 10.08 9.56 2.21
N ILE A 67 8.82 9.68 1.76
CA ILE A 67 8.14 10.97 1.57
C ILE A 67 7.02 11.12 2.58
N GLY A 68 7.06 12.17 3.36
CA GLY A 68 6.01 12.50 4.29
C GLY A 68 6.41 13.45 5.41
N SER A 69 5.44 13.86 6.20
CA SER A 69 5.61 14.68 7.39
C SER A 69 4.91 14.01 8.59
N GLY A 70 5.36 14.36 9.78
CA GLY A 70 4.77 13.84 11.03
C GLY A 70 5.74 13.88 12.21
N GLN A 71 5.21 13.52 13.36
CA GLN A 71 5.91 13.66 14.66
C GLN A 71 7.12 12.73 14.81
N GLU A 72 7.21 11.64 14.03
CA GLU A 72 8.32 10.69 14.09
C GLU A 72 9.55 11.12 13.26
N LYS A 73 9.50 12.26 12.53
CA LYS A 73 10.58 12.66 11.61
C LYS A 73 11.95 12.69 12.27
N GLU A 74 12.07 13.34 13.42
CA GLU A 74 13.33 13.48 14.16
C GLU A 74 13.89 12.11 14.61
N SER A 75 13.01 11.26 15.17
CA SER A 75 13.39 9.93 15.64
C SER A 75 13.84 9.03 14.48
N LEU A 76 13.20 9.13 13.32
CA LEU A 76 13.58 8.39 12.12
C LEU A 76 14.93 8.86 11.55
N ILE A 77 15.22 10.16 11.57
CA ILE A 77 16.53 10.69 11.19
C ILE A 77 17.64 10.17 12.12
N GLN A 78 17.43 10.21 13.43
CA GLN A 78 18.37 9.65 14.40
C GLN A 78 18.61 8.16 14.18
N LEU A 79 17.59 7.40 13.85
CA LEU A 79 17.69 5.97 13.55
C LEU A 79 18.53 5.70 12.28
N ILE A 80 18.35 6.52 11.22
CA ILE A 80 19.15 6.45 10.00
C ILE A 80 20.64 6.70 10.30
N GLU A 81 20.93 7.70 11.13
CA GLU A 81 22.30 8.03 11.56
C GLU A 81 22.90 6.92 12.41
N GLN A 82 22.14 6.41 13.39
CA GLN A 82 22.57 5.29 14.25
C GLN A 82 22.97 4.05 13.45
N TYR A 83 22.27 3.76 12.36
CA TYR A 83 22.60 2.61 11.48
C TYR A 83 23.58 2.94 10.35
N ASN A 84 24.13 4.18 10.30
CA ASN A 84 25.01 4.66 9.24
C ASN A 84 24.37 4.56 7.83
N LEU A 85 23.07 4.81 7.71
CA LEU A 85 22.32 4.69 6.47
C LEU A 85 22.08 6.03 5.76
N SER A 86 22.65 7.14 6.23
CA SER A 86 22.42 8.50 5.69
C SER A 86 22.80 8.67 4.21
N LYS A 87 23.66 7.78 3.67
CA LYS A 87 23.99 7.75 2.23
C LYS A 87 22.96 7.01 1.38
N LYS A 88 22.16 6.13 1.99
CA LYS A 88 21.21 5.26 1.30
C LYS A 88 19.75 5.71 1.50
N ILE A 89 19.41 6.24 2.66
CA ILE A 89 18.03 6.61 3.00
C ILE A 89 17.88 8.12 3.07
N LYS A 90 16.86 8.64 2.38
CA LYS A 90 16.49 10.06 2.45
C LYS A 90 15.04 10.19 2.90
N ILE A 91 14.80 11.06 3.88
CA ILE A 91 13.46 11.52 4.25
C ILE A 91 13.23 12.86 3.59
N ILE A 92 12.13 12.97 2.85
CA ILE A 92 11.69 14.20 2.16
C ILE A 92 10.35 14.59 2.76
N ASP A 93 10.16 15.87 3.00
CA ASP A 93 8.88 16.38 3.47
C ASP A 93 7.75 16.09 2.48
N GLU A 94 6.51 16.24 2.95
CA GLU A 94 5.35 16.07 2.10
C GLU A 94 5.45 16.96 0.85
N VAL A 95 5.26 16.36 -0.31
CA VAL A 95 5.30 17.01 -1.61
C VAL A 95 3.90 17.12 -2.20
N LYS A 96 3.71 18.03 -3.15
CA LYS A 96 2.47 18.13 -3.91
C LYS A 96 2.26 16.89 -4.79
N SER A 97 1.00 16.62 -5.12
CA SER A 97 0.64 15.45 -5.95
C SER A 97 1.37 15.40 -7.30
N ASP A 98 1.59 16.57 -7.93
CA ASP A 98 2.32 16.64 -9.21
C ASP A 98 3.80 16.27 -9.06
N GLU A 99 4.42 16.68 -7.95
CA GLU A 99 5.81 16.34 -7.64
C GLU A 99 5.94 14.85 -7.24
N LEU A 100 4.93 14.29 -6.56
CA LEU A 100 4.91 12.88 -6.19
C LEU A 100 4.96 11.97 -7.42
N ASN A 101 4.38 12.39 -8.55
CA ASN A 101 4.49 11.67 -9.82
C ASN A 101 5.94 11.50 -10.29
N ASP A 102 6.80 12.48 -10.06
CA ASP A 102 8.20 12.40 -10.44
C ASP A 102 8.94 11.35 -9.60
N TYR A 103 8.57 11.22 -8.31
CA TYR A 103 9.11 10.16 -7.46
C TYR A 103 8.61 8.78 -7.88
N TYR A 104 7.32 8.63 -8.16
CA TYR A 104 6.80 7.38 -8.71
C TYR A 104 7.51 6.98 -10.01
N SER A 105 7.78 7.94 -10.91
CA SER A 105 8.45 7.66 -12.18
C SER A 105 9.87 7.11 -12.04
N LYS A 106 10.51 7.34 -10.90
CA LYS A 106 11.88 6.90 -10.57
C LYS A 106 11.91 5.72 -9.60
N ALA A 107 10.77 5.35 -9.05
CA ALA A 107 10.70 4.26 -8.09
C ALA A 107 10.89 2.89 -8.76
N SER A 108 11.73 2.05 -8.18
CA SER A 108 11.85 0.64 -8.55
C SER A 108 10.72 -0.20 -7.96
N VAL A 109 10.31 0.14 -6.74
CA VAL A 109 9.29 -0.55 -5.94
C VAL A 109 8.71 0.43 -4.93
N LEU A 110 7.41 0.31 -4.64
CA LEU A 110 6.80 0.95 -3.48
C LEU A 110 6.79 0.00 -2.29
N ILE A 111 7.14 0.50 -1.11
CA ILE A 111 7.15 -0.27 0.13
C ILE A 111 6.13 0.29 1.11
N ILE A 112 5.33 -0.61 1.67
CA ILE A 112 4.37 -0.34 2.73
C ILE A 112 4.78 -1.15 3.95
N SER A 113 5.23 -0.47 4.98
CA SER A 113 5.72 -1.05 6.25
C SER A 113 4.72 -0.89 7.39
N SER A 114 3.50 -0.48 7.11
CA SER A 114 2.51 -0.10 8.11
C SER A 114 2.19 -1.22 9.08
N ILE A 115 1.94 -0.85 10.33
CA ILE A 115 1.53 -1.75 11.40
C ILE A 115 0.01 -1.95 11.35
N ASP A 116 -0.72 -0.90 10.99
CA ASP A 116 -2.17 -0.94 10.85
C ASP A 116 -2.66 0.08 9.82
N GLU A 117 -3.50 -0.38 8.90
CA GLU A 117 -4.19 0.44 7.89
C GLU A 117 -5.46 -0.25 7.39
N GLY A 118 -6.46 0.54 6.99
CA GLY A 118 -7.67 0.02 6.34
C GLY A 118 -7.43 -0.40 4.88
N GLY A 119 -6.55 0.34 4.18
CA GLY A 119 -6.15 0.07 2.78
C GLY A 119 -5.30 1.22 2.27
N PRO A 120 -4.01 0.98 2.03
CA PRO A 120 -3.09 2.04 1.63
C PRO A 120 -3.36 2.49 0.20
N ARG A 121 -3.84 3.72 0.02
CA ARG A 121 -4.10 4.33 -1.30
C ARG A 121 -2.85 4.36 -2.17
N VAL A 122 -1.69 4.61 -1.56
CA VAL A 122 -0.39 4.62 -2.26
C VAL A 122 -0.07 3.30 -2.95
N ALA A 123 -0.59 2.16 -2.45
CA ALA A 123 -0.45 0.87 -3.14
C ALA A 123 -1.20 0.88 -4.48
N LEU A 124 -2.45 1.36 -4.49
CA LEU A 124 -3.25 1.45 -5.71
C LEU A 124 -2.61 2.42 -6.71
N GLU A 125 -2.06 3.53 -6.22
CA GLU A 125 -1.32 4.52 -7.03
C GLU A 125 -0.13 3.88 -7.73
N ALA A 126 0.71 3.17 -6.99
CA ALA A 126 1.88 2.50 -7.53
C ALA A 126 1.49 1.41 -8.56
N LEU A 127 0.54 0.55 -8.21
CA LEU A 127 0.08 -0.53 -9.09
C LEU A 127 -0.54 -0.01 -10.39
N TYR A 128 -1.33 1.06 -10.32
CA TYR A 128 -1.86 1.71 -11.51
C TYR A 128 -0.75 2.23 -12.44
N LEU A 129 0.36 2.70 -11.87
CA LEU A 129 1.55 3.16 -12.60
C LEU A 129 2.48 2.00 -12.99
N LYS A 130 2.09 0.75 -12.74
CA LYS A 130 2.90 -0.47 -12.97
C LYS A 130 4.21 -0.47 -12.18
N ILE A 131 4.17 0.11 -10.97
CA ILE A 131 5.26 0.06 -10.00
C ILE A 131 4.97 -1.10 -9.05
N PRO A 132 5.87 -2.08 -8.93
CA PRO A 132 5.70 -3.17 -8.00
C PRO A 132 5.55 -2.70 -6.54
N VAL A 133 4.82 -3.47 -5.74
CA VAL A 133 4.56 -3.16 -4.33
C VAL A 133 4.99 -4.33 -3.45
N LEU A 134 5.73 -4.04 -2.39
CA LEU A 134 5.99 -4.94 -1.27
C LEU A 134 5.30 -4.36 -0.02
N SER A 135 4.55 -5.17 0.69
CA SER A 135 3.69 -4.67 1.77
C SER A 135 3.76 -5.55 3.01
N THR A 136 3.53 -4.96 4.16
CA THR A 136 3.03 -5.70 5.34
C THR A 136 1.57 -6.11 5.09
N ASN A 137 1.12 -7.17 5.74
CA ASN A 137 -0.25 -7.68 5.62
C ASN A 137 -1.23 -6.81 6.41
N VAL A 138 -1.53 -5.62 5.89
CA VAL A 138 -2.46 -4.64 6.47
C VAL A 138 -3.66 -4.39 5.58
N GLY A 139 -4.78 -4.04 6.18
CA GLY A 139 -6.03 -3.75 5.49
C GLY A 139 -6.44 -4.89 4.56
N HIS A 140 -6.71 -4.57 3.31
CA HIS A 140 -7.09 -5.53 2.29
C HIS A 140 -5.92 -5.98 1.38
N MET A 141 -4.66 -5.80 1.81
CA MET A 141 -3.51 -6.20 1.00
C MET A 141 -3.49 -7.71 0.67
N ASN A 142 -3.94 -8.57 1.59
CA ASN A 142 -4.07 -10.01 1.35
C ASN A 142 -5.16 -10.41 0.35
N GLN A 143 -6.01 -9.48 -0.07
CA GLN A 143 -7.00 -9.69 -1.15
C GLN A 143 -6.42 -9.34 -2.52
N ILE A 144 -5.36 -8.53 -2.55
CA ILE A 144 -4.69 -8.06 -3.76
C ILE A 144 -3.43 -8.87 -4.04
N PHE A 145 -2.67 -9.20 -2.99
CA PHE A 145 -1.36 -9.83 -3.11
C PHE A 145 -1.34 -11.25 -2.58
N PRO A 146 -0.58 -12.14 -3.20
CA PRO A 146 -0.25 -13.44 -2.62
C PRO A 146 0.63 -13.28 -1.38
N ASN A 147 0.62 -14.30 -0.50
CA ASN A 147 1.28 -14.22 0.81
C ASN A 147 2.81 -14.11 0.75
N ASP A 148 3.43 -14.54 -0.33
CA ASP A 148 4.89 -14.51 -0.54
C ASP A 148 5.45 -13.10 -0.74
N VAL A 149 4.60 -12.13 -1.11
CA VAL A 149 4.95 -10.71 -1.22
C VAL A 149 4.38 -9.85 -0.08
N LEU A 150 3.92 -10.50 0.98
CA LEU A 150 3.40 -9.85 2.18
C LEU A 150 4.23 -10.22 3.42
N ALA A 151 4.76 -9.22 4.10
CA ALA A 151 5.37 -9.41 5.41
C ALA A 151 4.32 -9.40 6.53
N GLU A 152 4.58 -10.13 7.61
CA GLU A 152 3.77 -10.01 8.80
C GLU A 152 3.84 -8.60 9.37
N LYS A 153 2.69 -8.03 9.74
CA LYS A 153 2.63 -6.71 10.35
C LYS A 153 3.38 -6.68 11.70
N ASN A 154 4.05 -5.57 11.96
CA ASN A 154 4.84 -5.36 13.17
C ASN A 154 5.91 -6.44 13.43
N ASN A 155 6.42 -7.08 12.39
CA ASN A 155 7.45 -8.11 12.47
C ASN A 155 8.68 -7.71 11.64
N LEU A 156 9.74 -7.27 12.33
CA LEU A 156 10.98 -6.82 11.71
C LEU A 156 11.63 -7.93 10.87
N ALA A 157 11.68 -9.16 11.38
CA ALA A 157 12.33 -10.27 10.68
C ALA A 157 11.59 -10.64 9.38
N SER A 158 10.25 -10.67 9.43
CA SER A 158 9.42 -10.93 8.25
C SER A 158 9.58 -9.84 7.19
N LEU A 159 9.56 -8.55 7.61
CA LEU A 159 9.78 -7.43 6.70
C LEU A 159 11.19 -7.45 6.12
N THR A 160 12.22 -7.69 6.94
CA THR A 160 13.61 -7.76 6.46
C THR A 160 13.77 -8.86 5.41
N LYS A 161 13.27 -10.06 5.67
CA LYS A 161 13.31 -11.18 4.72
C LYS A 161 12.69 -10.81 3.37
N LEU A 162 11.47 -10.25 3.39
CA LEU A 162 10.77 -9.83 2.17
C LEU A 162 11.58 -8.79 1.38
N LEU A 163 12.14 -7.79 2.06
CA LEU A 163 12.89 -6.72 1.40
C LEU A 163 14.24 -7.20 0.85
N GLU A 164 14.96 -8.04 1.58
CA GLU A 164 16.26 -8.63 1.12
C GLU A 164 16.07 -9.55 -0.09
N GLU A 165 14.89 -10.18 -0.22
CA GLU A 165 14.58 -11.06 -1.35
C GLU A 165 14.37 -10.29 -2.65
N TYR A 166 13.67 -9.15 -2.62
CA TYR A 166 13.18 -8.51 -3.85
C TYR A 166 13.76 -7.13 -4.16
N VAL A 167 14.19 -6.33 -3.16
CA VAL A 167 14.50 -4.91 -3.39
C VAL A 167 15.74 -4.70 -4.25
N ASP A 168 16.76 -5.51 -4.06
CA ASP A 168 18.02 -5.40 -4.83
C ASP A 168 17.93 -6.06 -6.21
N ASP A 169 16.95 -6.94 -6.45
CA ASP A 169 16.61 -7.51 -7.77
C ASP A 169 15.09 -7.59 -7.96
N ILE A 170 14.50 -6.48 -8.31
CA ILE A 170 13.05 -6.35 -8.50
C ILE A 170 12.51 -7.21 -9.67
N ASN A 171 13.36 -7.71 -10.55
CA ASN A 171 12.94 -8.56 -11.65
C ASN A 171 12.49 -9.96 -11.18
N LEU A 172 12.83 -10.34 -9.95
CA LEU A 172 12.31 -11.55 -9.32
C LEU A 172 10.81 -11.44 -8.99
N LEU A 173 10.28 -10.22 -8.92
CA LEU A 173 8.91 -9.92 -8.55
C LEU A 173 8.05 -9.72 -9.80
N ASN A 174 7.18 -10.69 -10.11
CA ASN A 174 6.20 -10.56 -11.20
C ASN A 174 4.83 -10.20 -10.63
N GLN A 175 4.37 -9.00 -10.91
CA GLN A 175 3.06 -8.48 -10.48
C GLN A 175 2.16 -8.04 -11.65
N ASP A 176 2.41 -8.49 -12.87
CA ASP A 176 1.65 -8.07 -14.06
C ASP A 176 0.15 -8.37 -13.94
N ALA A 177 -0.22 -9.54 -13.43
CA ALA A 177 -1.62 -9.89 -13.18
C ALA A 177 -2.27 -9.00 -12.12
N ILE A 178 -1.49 -8.56 -11.11
CA ILE A 178 -1.96 -7.65 -10.06
C ILE A 178 -2.21 -6.26 -10.63
N PHE A 179 -1.36 -5.78 -11.53
CA PHE A 179 -1.56 -4.49 -12.19
C PHE A 179 -2.88 -4.42 -12.96
N GLU A 180 -3.19 -5.46 -13.75
CA GLU A 180 -4.44 -5.51 -14.51
C GLU A 180 -5.65 -5.67 -13.58
N TYR A 181 -5.58 -6.54 -12.56
CA TYR A 181 -6.63 -6.69 -11.55
C TYR A 181 -6.97 -5.36 -10.86
N VAL A 182 -5.96 -4.63 -10.39
CA VAL A 182 -6.19 -3.33 -9.70
C VAL A 182 -6.80 -2.30 -10.64
N LYS A 183 -6.37 -2.26 -11.89
CA LYS A 183 -6.89 -1.33 -12.89
C LYS A 183 -8.37 -1.58 -13.18
N GLU A 184 -8.80 -2.84 -13.21
CA GLU A 184 -10.20 -3.21 -13.46
C GLU A 184 -11.04 -3.06 -12.19
N GLU A 185 -10.68 -3.76 -11.10
CA GLU A 185 -11.48 -3.86 -9.88
C GLU A 185 -11.65 -2.52 -9.14
N PHE A 186 -10.65 -1.64 -9.17
CA PHE A 186 -10.70 -0.35 -8.47
C PHE A 186 -11.04 0.83 -9.38
N SER A 187 -11.47 0.59 -10.62
CA SER A 187 -11.93 1.65 -11.51
C SER A 187 -13.22 2.31 -10.98
N LEU A 188 -13.41 3.58 -11.31
CA LEU A 188 -14.63 4.30 -10.96
C LEU A 188 -15.85 3.64 -11.60
N GLU A 189 -15.75 3.25 -12.86
CA GLU A 189 -16.80 2.62 -13.65
C GLU A 189 -17.27 1.33 -12.99
N GLU A 190 -16.33 0.44 -12.62
CA GLU A 190 -16.66 -0.82 -11.95
C GLU A 190 -17.34 -0.59 -10.59
N LYS A 191 -16.85 0.37 -9.80
CA LYS A 191 -17.46 0.68 -8.49
C LYS A 191 -18.84 1.31 -8.61
N ILE A 192 -19.11 2.09 -9.64
CA ILE A 192 -20.45 2.58 -9.93
C ILE A 192 -21.38 1.40 -10.25
N LEU A 193 -20.98 0.48 -11.14
CA LEU A 193 -21.77 -0.70 -11.49
C LEU A 193 -22.06 -1.58 -10.29
N GLN A 194 -21.07 -1.86 -9.46
CA GLN A 194 -21.25 -2.63 -8.21
C GLN A 194 -22.24 -1.93 -7.26
N THR A 195 -22.17 -0.61 -7.14
CA THR A 195 -23.06 0.18 -6.29
C THR A 195 -24.50 0.15 -6.81
N VAL A 196 -24.69 0.37 -8.11
CA VAL A 196 -26.01 0.32 -8.76
C VAL A 196 -26.65 -1.05 -8.58
N SER A 197 -25.89 -2.14 -8.81
CA SER A 197 -26.39 -3.51 -8.60
C SER A 197 -26.89 -3.74 -7.17
N VAL A 198 -26.23 -3.17 -6.15
CA VAL A 198 -26.72 -3.30 -4.76
C VAL A 198 -28.06 -2.58 -4.56
N TYR A 199 -28.23 -1.40 -5.15
CA TYR A 199 -29.52 -0.68 -5.06
C TYR A 199 -30.64 -1.42 -5.81
N GLU A 200 -30.36 -1.99 -6.98
CA GLU A 200 -31.33 -2.79 -7.74
C GLU A 200 -31.76 -4.02 -6.96
N ASP A 201 -30.84 -4.76 -6.36
CA ASP A 201 -31.13 -5.92 -5.50
C ASP A 201 -32.03 -5.53 -4.30
N LEU A 202 -31.78 -4.35 -3.70
CA LEU A 202 -32.58 -3.85 -2.57
C LEU A 202 -33.98 -3.41 -2.97
N LEU A 203 -34.21 -2.94 -4.21
CA LEU A 203 -35.52 -2.54 -4.71
C LEU A 203 -36.39 -3.72 -5.12
N GLN A 204 -35.77 -4.89 -5.38
CA GLN A 204 -36.46 -6.12 -5.76
C GLN A 204 -36.77 -7.03 -4.56
N SER A 205 -36.26 -6.72 -3.37
CA SER A 205 -36.43 -7.47 -2.13
C SER A 205 -37.55 -6.90 -1.24
#